data_3f3a5b500686666614a2279a25ceb3a9
#
_entry.id   3f3a5b500686666614a2279a25ceb3a9
#
_cell.length_a   1.000
_cell.length_b   1.000
_cell.length_c   1.000
_cell.angle_alpha   90.00
_cell.angle_beta   90.00
_cell.angle_gamma   90.00
#
_symmetry.space_group_name_H-M   'P 1'
#
loop_
_entity.id
_entity.type
_entity.pdbx_description
1 polymer ?
#
loop_
_entity_poly.entity_id
_entity_poly.type
_entity_poly.pdbx_seq_one_letter_code
_entity_poly.pdbx_strand_id
1 'polypeptide(L)'
;MKKFILMLFMLFMVLMMMNCDSKIKQTEQMAQAFIDSLTNVIKPLNKAANLAYWEATASGKDEYYERYAGASLELATVYANSADFEKLKTLKSSKIKDPLLARQIEILYYRFLAKQIDTTLLKQITEMQTAVEARFNKFRGKIDGRAVTGNDIKEILVSSNDLTLRKKAWEASKQVAPAVEKDMLALVHLRNEAARKLGFNNFQQMSLITDEQDPTEVERIFQELDAATREPFRHDKAMMDSILSKRFNIKPEELRPWHYADPFFQDVPAVSAVNLDQYYQNQNVVKIAESFYAGIGLGVSPVLANSDLYERPGKYPHAYCTDIDREGDVRIMVNVRNNEEWMATVLHELGHAVYSSNIDRQLPYFLREEAHLFTTEAIAMFFEKLSKNPTWMRAMLNLDAEEEADIREATAQMLRLQKLIFARWSLVMYNFEKSLYENPEQDLNKLWWDLVEQYQMIKRPENRNQPDWASKIHVCSYPVYYHNYQLGELLAAQLTEAIARYQGVNDGAKIKYVNNPDLGNYLKTNIFSVGRKYRWDEMIVRATGEKLTAKYFVEQL
;
A
#
# COMPACT_ATOMS: atom_id res chain seq x y z
N MET A 1 29.69 3.98 -62.65
CA MET A 1 28.88 2.85 -62.10
C MET A 1 28.78 2.85 -60.58
N LYS A 2 29.88 2.76 -59.81
CA LYS A 2 29.84 2.70 -58.32
C LYS A 2 29.10 3.90 -57.65
N LYS A 3 29.33 5.14 -58.10
CA LYS A 3 28.62 6.34 -57.55
C LYS A 3 27.13 6.34 -57.84
N PHE A 4 26.70 5.83 -58.98
CA PHE A 4 25.30 5.74 -59.36
C PHE A 4 24.55 4.67 -58.56
N ILE A 5 25.19 3.52 -58.31
CA ILE A 5 24.68 2.44 -57.46
C ILE A 5 24.55 2.93 -56.03
N LEU A 6 25.53 3.70 -55.52
CA LEU A 6 25.50 4.26 -54.17
C LEU A 6 24.35 5.29 -54.03
N MET A 7 24.13 6.11 -55.05
CA MET A 7 23.02 7.09 -55.07
C MET A 7 21.63 6.42 -55.12
N LEU A 8 21.48 5.33 -55.89
CA LEU A 8 20.25 4.53 -55.92
C LEU A 8 20.00 3.84 -54.56
N PHE A 9 21.06 3.32 -53.94
CA PHE A 9 20.96 2.70 -52.60
C PHE A 9 20.58 3.71 -51.52
N MET A 10 21.16 4.94 -51.54
CA MET A 10 20.75 6.03 -50.64
C MET A 10 19.29 6.45 -50.88
N LEU A 11 18.86 6.59 -52.12
CA LEU A 11 17.48 6.95 -52.47
C LEU A 11 16.50 5.87 -51.99
N PHE A 12 16.86 4.58 -52.16
CA PHE A 12 16.08 3.46 -51.68
C PHE A 12 16.00 3.43 -50.14
N MET A 13 17.10 3.72 -49.43
CA MET A 13 17.11 3.86 -47.98
C MET A 13 16.23 5.02 -47.50
N VAL A 14 16.27 6.17 -48.15
CA VAL A 14 15.42 7.35 -47.84
C VAL A 14 13.95 7.02 -48.05
N LEU A 15 13.58 6.37 -49.16
CA LEU A 15 12.21 5.94 -49.42
C LEU A 15 11.71 4.89 -48.42
N MET A 16 12.57 3.94 -48.00
CA MET A 16 12.23 3.00 -46.92
C MET A 16 12.01 3.73 -45.59
N MET A 17 12.85 4.71 -45.23
CA MET A 17 12.69 5.49 -44.02
C MET A 17 11.41 6.32 -44.05
N MET A 18 11.10 6.99 -45.15
CA MET A 18 9.86 7.77 -45.31
C MET A 18 8.59 6.89 -45.20
N ASN A 19 8.64 5.68 -45.77
CA ASN A 19 7.52 4.72 -45.66
C ASN A 19 7.36 4.17 -44.25
N CYS A 20 8.47 3.95 -43.53
CA CYS A 20 8.46 3.53 -42.12
C CYS A 20 7.88 4.63 -41.21
N ASP A 21 8.29 5.88 -41.40
CA ASP A 21 7.78 7.02 -40.62
C ASP A 21 6.29 7.29 -40.89
N SER A 22 5.84 7.14 -42.14
CA SER A 22 4.42 7.24 -42.50
C SER A 22 3.57 6.17 -41.80
N LYS A 23 4.03 4.93 -41.74
CA LYS A 23 3.36 3.82 -41.04
C LYS A 23 3.31 4.07 -39.52
N ILE A 24 4.40 4.53 -38.91
CA ILE A 24 4.43 4.87 -37.49
C ILE A 24 3.40 5.95 -37.18
N LYS A 25 3.40 7.05 -37.95
CA LYS A 25 2.44 8.13 -37.77
C LYS A 25 0.97 7.67 -37.89
N GLN A 26 0.68 6.81 -38.85
CA GLN A 26 -0.65 6.22 -38.98
C GLN A 26 -1.03 5.37 -37.76
N THR A 27 -0.10 4.55 -37.27
CA THR A 27 -0.30 3.74 -36.06
C THR A 27 -0.56 4.61 -34.84
N GLU A 28 0.21 5.69 -34.65
CA GLU A 28 0.02 6.65 -33.56
C GLU A 28 -1.33 7.36 -33.64
N GLN A 29 -1.77 7.76 -34.83
CA GLN A 29 -3.11 8.35 -35.02
C GLN A 29 -4.24 7.36 -34.67
N MET A 30 -4.12 6.11 -35.08
CA MET A 30 -5.09 5.06 -34.73
C MET A 30 -5.08 4.79 -33.21
N ALA A 31 -3.92 4.73 -32.60
CA ALA A 31 -3.77 4.55 -31.16
C ALA A 31 -4.39 5.71 -30.38
N GLN A 32 -4.10 6.94 -30.77
CA GLN A 32 -4.67 8.13 -30.12
C GLN A 32 -6.20 8.14 -30.21
N ALA A 33 -6.76 7.91 -31.40
CA ALA A 33 -8.21 7.86 -31.60
C ALA A 33 -8.88 6.74 -30.75
N PHE A 34 -8.20 5.61 -30.59
CA PHE A 34 -8.69 4.52 -29.75
C PHE A 34 -8.64 4.89 -28.26
N ILE A 35 -7.55 5.50 -27.78
CA ILE A 35 -7.43 5.97 -26.39
C ILE A 35 -8.45 7.07 -26.10
N ASP A 36 -8.67 8.00 -27.03
CA ASP A 36 -9.69 9.05 -26.89
C ASP A 36 -11.10 8.43 -26.75
N SER A 37 -11.39 7.41 -27.54
CA SER A 37 -12.65 6.65 -27.43
C SER A 37 -12.81 6.01 -26.05
N LEU A 38 -11.76 5.32 -25.53
CA LEU A 38 -11.78 4.73 -24.19
C LEU A 38 -11.89 5.81 -23.10
N THR A 39 -11.21 6.94 -23.26
CA THR A 39 -11.27 8.06 -22.30
C THR A 39 -12.69 8.59 -22.17
N ASN A 40 -13.40 8.77 -23.30
CA ASN A 40 -14.77 9.27 -23.31
C ASN A 40 -15.77 8.36 -22.58
N VAL A 41 -15.46 7.06 -22.49
CA VAL A 41 -16.28 6.09 -21.76
C VAL A 41 -15.82 5.94 -20.30
N ILE A 42 -14.52 5.77 -20.08
CA ILE A 42 -13.97 5.43 -18.76
C ILE A 42 -14.00 6.63 -17.80
N LYS A 43 -13.69 7.83 -18.27
CA LYS A 43 -13.64 9.04 -17.44
C LYS A 43 -14.96 9.31 -16.70
N PRO A 44 -16.13 9.37 -17.36
CA PRO A 44 -17.39 9.57 -16.65
C PRO A 44 -17.77 8.41 -15.73
N LEU A 45 -17.45 7.16 -16.07
CA LEU A 45 -17.71 5.99 -15.22
C LEU A 45 -16.86 6.01 -13.96
N ASN A 46 -15.56 6.33 -14.07
CA ASN A 46 -14.70 6.51 -12.89
C ASN A 46 -15.25 7.59 -11.95
N LYS A 47 -15.61 8.75 -12.49
CA LYS A 47 -16.18 9.84 -11.68
C LYS A 47 -17.48 9.39 -10.98
N ALA A 48 -18.37 8.72 -11.70
CA ALA A 48 -19.63 8.24 -11.15
C ALA A 48 -19.40 7.20 -10.02
N ALA A 49 -18.49 6.25 -10.22
CA ALA A 49 -18.14 5.26 -9.22
C ALA A 49 -17.54 5.90 -7.95
N ASN A 50 -16.57 6.81 -8.13
CA ASN A 50 -15.91 7.48 -7.00
C ASN A 50 -16.89 8.36 -6.21
N LEU A 51 -17.78 9.10 -6.88
CA LEU A 51 -18.80 9.89 -6.21
C LEU A 51 -19.81 9.00 -5.45
N ALA A 52 -20.26 7.91 -6.07
CA ALA A 52 -21.18 6.98 -5.42
C ALA A 52 -20.53 6.31 -4.19
N TYR A 53 -19.25 5.93 -4.28
CA TYR A 53 -18.49 5.42 -3.14
C TYR A 53 -18.35 6.46 -2.03
N TRP A 54 -18.02 7.70 -2.38
CA TRP A 54 -17.95 8.82 -1.44
C TRP A 54 -19.28 9.02 -0.70
N GLU A 55 -20.39 9.09 -1.43
CA GLU A 55 -21.73 9.26 -0.85
C GLU A 55 -22.14 8.07 0.01
N ALA A 56 -21.82 6.84 -0.41
CA ALA A 56 -22.07 5.63 0.34
C ALA A 56 -21.34 5.64 1.70
N THR A 57 -20.05 5.92 1.68
CA THR A 57 -19.20 5.94 2.89
C THR A 57 -19.48 7.13 3.80
N ALA A 58 -19.90 8.26 3.24
CA ALA A 58 -20.30 9.44 4.01
C ALA A 58 -21.64 9.26 4.72
N SER A 59 -22.57 8.47 4.18
CA SER A 59 -23.95 8.38 4.68
C SER A 59 -24.36 7.01 5.22
N GLY A 60 -23.67 5.92 4.80
CA GLY A 60 -24.04 4.54 5.12
C GLY A 60 -25.30 4.04 4.41
N LYS A 61 -25.83 4.76 3.40
CA LYS A 61 -27.09 4.42 2.74
C LYS A 61 -26.90 3.40 1.63
N ASP A 62 -27.75 2.36 1.62
CA ASP A 62 -27.70 1.28 0.65
C ASP A 62 -27.83 1.75 -0.80
N GLU A 63 -28.67 2.76 -1.07
CA GLU A 63 -28.87 3.32 -2.42
C GLU A 63 -27.57 3.80 -3.09
N TYR A 64 -26.62 4.33 -2.33
CA TYR A 64 -25.33 4.77 -2.86
C TYR A 64 -24.37 3.60 -3.04
N TYR A 65 -24.42 2.59 -2.17
CA TYR A 65 -23.68 1.35 -2.39
C TYR A 65 -24.15 0.61 -3.64
N GLU A 66 -25.46 0.60 -3.92
CA GLU A 66 -26.02 0.05 -5.16
C GLU A 66 -25.55 0.83 -6.40
N ARG A 67 -25.55 2.16 -6.35
CA ARG A 67 -25.00 2.99 -7.43
C ARG A 67 -23.50 2.74 -7.66
N TYR A 68 -22.73 2.63 -6.59
CA TYR A 68 -21.31 2.29 -6.67
C TYR A 68 -21.08 0.92 -7.31
N ALA A 69 -21.83 -0.08 -6.89
CA ALA A 69 -21.76 -1.42 -7.45
C ALA A 69 -22.10 -1.42 -8.96
N GLY A 70 -23.16 -0.68 -9.36
CA GLY A 70 -23.56 -0.52 -10.76
C GLY A 70 -22.46 0.13 -11.60
N ALA A 71 -21.95 1.29 -11.20
CA ALA A 71 -20.89 2.00 -11.92
C ALA A 71 -19.58 1.20 -11.98
N SER A 72 -19.24 0.49 -10.92
CA SER A 72 -18.05 -0.39 -10.87
C SER A 72 -18.20 -1.58 -11.82
N LEU A 73 -19.39 -2.15 -11.94
CA LEU A 73 -19.67 -3.23 -12.89
C LEU A 73 -19.58 -2.76 -14.34
N GLU A 74 -20.14 -1.60 -14.65
CA GLU A 74 -20.02 -1.00 -15.98
C GLU A 74 -18.55 -0.76 -16.35
N LEU A 75 -17.76 -0.20 -15.45
CA LEU A 75 -16.32 0.01 -15.64
C LEU A 75 -15.57 -1.33 -15.84
N ALA A 76 -15.87 -2.34 -15.03
CA ALA A 76 -15.29 -3.68 -15.17
C ALA A 76 -15.63 -4.30 -16.53
N THR A 77 -16.86 -4.07 -17.04
CA THR A 77 -17.31 -4.54 -18.35
C THR A 77 -16.52 -3.92 -19.51
N VAL A 78 -16.19 -2.62 -19.40
CA VAL A 78 -15.32 -1.95 -20.38
C VAL A 78 -13.96 -2.62 -20.43
N TYR A 79 -13.31 -2.84 -19.28
CA TYR A 79 -11.99 -3.49 -19.22
C TYR A 79 -12.01 -4.98 -19.60
N ALA A 80 -13.15 -5.65 -19.51
CA ALA A 80 -13.31 -7.05 -19.91
C ALA A 80 -13.54 -7.22 -21.43
N ASN A 81 -13.65 -6.13 -22.20
CA ASN A 81 -13.88 -6.21 -23.65
C ASN A 81 -12.69 -6.85 -24.37
N SER A 82 -12.88 -8.07 -24.89
CA SER A 82 -11.82 -8.83 -25.56
C SER A 82 -11.39 -8.23 -26.90
N ALA A 83 -12.30 -7.59 -27.64
CA ALA A 83 -11.96 -6.95 -28.92
C ALA A 83 -11.05 -5.73 -28.71
N ASP A 84 -11.30 -4.94 -27.68
CA ASP A 84 -10.44 -3.81 -27.32
C ASP A 84 -9.11 -4.27 -26.71
N PHE A 85 -9.12 -5.39 -25.98
CA PHE A 85 -7.88 -6.00 -25.52
C PHE A 85 -6.97 -6.46 -26.68
N GLU A 86 -7.50 -7.11 -27.72
CA GLU A 86 -6.71 -7.49 -28.90
C GLU A 86 -6.15 -6.29 -29.66
N LYS A 87 -6.89 -5.16 -29.70
CA LYS A 87 -6.35 -3.90 -30.23
C LYS A 87 -5.17 -3.40 -29.39
N LEU A 88 -5.31 -3.37 -28.04
CA LEU A 88 -4.24 -2.97 -27.13
C LEU A 88 -3.00 -3.84 -27.27
N LYS A 89 -3.18 -5.15 -27.40
CA LYS A 89 -2.11 -6.12 -27.63
C LYS A 89 -1.35 -5.82 -28.93
N THR A 90 -2.09 -5.52 -30.01
CA THR A 90 -1.51 -5.13 -31.30
C THR A 90 -0.77 -3.80 -31.20
N LEU A 91 -1.35 -2.80 -30.54
CA LEU A 91 -0.72 -1.48 -30.37
C LEU A 91 0.52 -1.56 -29.49
N LYS A 92 0.50 -2.35 -28.39
CA LYS A 92 1.65 -2.57 -27.52
C LYS A 92 2.83 -3.21 -28.25
N SER A 93 2.58 -4.09 -29.21
CA SER A 93 3.63 -4.71 -30.05
C SER A 93 4.09 -3.82 -31.22
N SER A 94 3.40 -2.74 -31.48
CA SER A 94 3.71 -1.80 -32.56
C SER A 94 4.77 -0.77 -32.16
N LYS A 95 5.48 -0.21 -33.16
CA LYS A 95 6.43 0.86 -32.92
C LYS A 95 5.70 2.19 -32.75
N ILE A 96 5.76 2.75 -31.56
CA ILE A 96 5.21 4.06 -31.17
C ILE A 96 6.37 4.92 -30.69
N LYS A 97 6.52 6.13 -31.24
CA LYS A 97 7.60 7.07 -30.90
C LYS A 97 7.20 8.03 -29.77
N ASP A 98 5.91 8.37 -29.71
CA ASP A 98 5.39 9.23 -28.63
C ASP A 98 5.41 8.45 -27.29
N PRO A 99 6.24 8.86 -26.32
CA PRO A 99 6.38 8.13 -25.06
C PRO A 99 5.13 8.22 -24.19
N LEU A 100 4.33 9.29 -24.24
CA LEU A 100 3.11 9.41 -23.45
C LEU A 100 2.01 8.51 -24.02
N LEU A 101 1.94 8.40 -25.34
CA LEU A 101 1.02 7.49 -26.00
C LEU A 101 1.39 6.02 -25.74
N ALA A 102 2.67 5.67 -25.88
CA ALA A 102 3.17 4.33 -25.57
C ALA A 102 2.86 3.95 -24.11
N ARG A 103 3.06 4.88 -23.18
CA ARG A 103 2.79 4.66 -21.75
C ARG A 103 1.30 4.44 -21.45
N GLN A 104 0.41 5.20 -22.06
CA GLN A 104 -1.03 5.00 -21.93
C GLN A 104 -1.47 3.62 -22.44
N ILE A 105 -0.92 3.18 -23.57
CA ILE A 105 -1.19 1.84 -24.13
C ILE A 105 -0.72 0.75 -23.16
N GLU A 106 0.46 0.91 -22.56
CA GLU A 106 0.99 -0.06 -21.60
C GLU A 106 0.09 -0.19 -20.37
N ILE A 107 -0.31 0.92 -19.75
CA ILE A 107 -1.22 0.94 -18.60
C ILE A 107 -2.56 0.29 -18.94
N LEU A 108 -3.16 0.69 -20.06
CA LEU A 108 -4.43 0.12 -20.51
C LEU A 108 -4.31 -1.37 -20.80
N TYR A 109 -3.21 -1.80 -21.44
CA TYR A 109 -2.97 -3.21 -21.72
C TYR A 109 -3.01 -4.04 -20.42
N TYR A 110 -2.32 -3.64 -19.36
CA TYR A 110 -2.31 -4.38 -18.09
C TYR A 110 -3.67 -4.35 -17.39
N ARG A 111 -4.39 -3.23 -17.44
CA ARG A 111 -5.74 -3.12 -16.88
C ARG A 111 -6.74 -4.04 -17.58
N PHE A 112 -6.68 -4.10 -18.91
CA PHE A 112 -7.51 -5.01 -19.69
C PHE A 112 -7.08 -6.46 -19.45
N LEU A 113 -5.78 -6.77 -19.48
CA LEU A 113 -5.27 -8.11 -19.24
C LEU A 113 -5.78 -8.71 -17.93
N ALA A 114 -5.72 -7.94 -16.85
CA ALA A 114 -6.21 -8.36 -15.54
C ALA A 114 -7.72 -8.69 -15.52
N LYS A 115 -8.49 -8.26 -16.52
CA LYS A 115 -9.94 -8.48 -16.63
C LYS A 115 -10.34 -9.48 -17.74
N GLN A 116 -9.36 -10.10 -18.44
CA GLN A 116 -9.62 -11.13 -19.45
C GLN A 116 -9.89 -12.53 -18.85
N ILE A 117 -10.33 -12.58 -17.60
CA ILE A 117 -10.73 -13.82 -16.93
C ILE A 117 -12.08 -14.27 -17.49
N ASP A 118 -12.20 -15.56 -17.80
CA ASP A 118 -13.47 -16.17 -18.21
C ASP A 118 -14.60 -15.78 -17.25
N THR A 119 -15.75 -15.36 -17.80
CA THR A 119 -16.87 -14.80 -17.04
C THR A 119 -17.40 -15.76 -15.97
N THR A 120 -17.44 -17.05 -16.27
CA THR A 120 -17.90 -18.08 -15.34
C THR A 120 -16.93 -18.21 -14.17
N LEU A 121 -15.64 -18.25 -14.48
CA LEU A 121 -14.57 -18.34 -13.48
C LEU A 121 -14.48 -17.07 -12.62
N LEU A 122 -14.62 -15.89 -13.23
CA LEU A 122 -14.67 -14.62 -12.50
C LEU A 122 -15.85 -14.57 -11.53
N LYS A 123 -17.04 -15.04 -11.98
CA LYS A 123 -18.23 -15.14 -11.13
C LYS A 123 -17.98 -16.05 -9.92
N GLN A 124 -17.41 -17.24 -10.14
CA GLN A 124 -17.08 -18.18 -9.06
C GLN A 124 -16.08 -17.59 -8.06
N ILE A 125 -15.03 -16.92 -8.54
CA ILE A 125 -14.05 -16.22 -7.69
C ILE A 125 -14.75 -15.15 -6.84
N THR A 126 -15.58 -14.31 -7.45
CA THR A 126 -16.26 -13.21 -6.77
C THR A 126 -17.25 -13.72 -5.71
N GLU A 127 -18.08 -14.69 -6.06
CA GLU A 127 -19.06 -15.29 -5.15
C GLU A 127 -18.37 -15.95 -3.95
N MET A 128 -17.30 -16.70 -4.19
CA MET A 128 -16.55 -17.39 -3.13
C MET A 128 -15.81 -16.39 -2.24
N GLN A 129 -15.15 -15.39 -2.81
CA GLN A 129 -14.50 -14.32 -2.03
C GLN A 129 -15.51 -13.61 -1.13
N THR A 130 -16.65 -13.18 -1.68
CA THR A 130 -17.72 -12.51 -0.92
C THR A 130 -18.26 -13.40 0.20
N ALA A 131 -18.42 -14.70 -0.04
CA ALA A 131 -18.90 -15.64 0.97
C ALA A 131 -17.89 -15.82 2.12
N VAL A 132 -16.59 -15.88 1.82
CA VAL A 132 -15.51 -15.94 2.82
C VAL A 132 -15.47 -14.66 3.63
N GLU A 133 -15.50 -13.50 2.99
CA GLU A 133 -15.53 -12.18 3.64
C GLU A 133 -16.72 -12.03 4.57
N ALA A 134 -17.92 -12.39 4.11
CA ALA A 134 -19.14 -12.33 4.90
C ALA A 134 -19.07 -13.24 6.15
N ARG A 135 -18.51 -14.45 5.98
CA ARG A 135 -18.32 -15.39 7.10
C ARG A 135 -17.28 -14.84 8.09
N PHE A 136 -16.17 -14.32 7.59
CA PHE A 136 -15.12 -13.73 8.42
C PHE A 136 -15.64 -12.53 9.22
N ASN A 137 -16.36 -11.61 8.58
CA ASN A 137 -16.90 -10.40 9.22
C ASN A 137 -17.99 -10.69 10.28
N LYS A 138 -18.78 -11.75 10.07
CA LYS A 138 -19.82 -12.16 11.02
C LYS A 138 -19.30 -13.03 12.16
N PHE A 139 -18.12 -13.64 11.97
CA PHE A 139 -17.55 -14.54 12.98
C PHE A 139 -17.17 -13.77 14.24
N ARG A 140 -17.42 -14.40 15.39
CA ARG A 140 -16.95 -13.89 16.69
C ARG A 140 -16.28 -15.05 17.42
N GLY A 141 -15.01 -14.84 17.79
CA GLY A 141 -14.30 -15.76 18.66
C GLY A 141 -14.97 -15.85 20.02
N LYS A 142 -14.71 -16.91 20.76
CA LYS A 142 -15.28 -17.12 22.10
C LYS A 142 -14.19 -17.36 23.11
N ILE A 143 -14.34 -16.70 24.26
CA ILE A 143 -13.57 -16.95 25.49
C ILE A 143 -14.55 -17.47 26.54
N ASP A 144 -14.34 -18.70 27.01
CA ASP A 144 -15.19 -19.36 28.00
C ASP A 144 -16.68 -19.33 27.61
N GLY A 145 -16.98 -19.54 26.31
CA GLY A 145 -18.33 -19.56 25.75
C GLY A 145 -18.92 -18.19 25.41
N ARG A 146 -18.30 -17.08 25.83
CA ARG A 146 -18.75 -15.71 25.55
C ARG A 146 -18.10 -15.20 24.27
N ALA A 147 -18.91 -14.64 23.38
CA ALA A 147 -18.41 -14.00 22.16
C ALA A 147 -17.58 -12.75 22.49
N VAL A 148 -16.46 -12.58 21.77
CA VAL A 148 -15.56 -11.44 21.88
C VAL A 148 -15.31 -10.82 20.49
N THR A 149 -15.14 -9.51 20.46
CA THR A 149 -14.78 -8.78 19.25
C THR A 149 -13.25 -8.76 19.04
N GLY A 150 -12.79 -8.35 17.85
CA GLY A 150 -11.36 -8.13 17.59
C GLY A 150 -10.76 -7.06 18.52
N ASN A 151 -11.55 -6.01 18.85
CA ASN A 151 -11.12 -4.96 19.79
C ASN A 151 -10.97 -5.49 21.21
N ASP A 152 -11.92 -6.32 21.69
CA ASP A 152 -11.79 -6.95 23.02
C ASP A 152 -10.53 -7.81 23.10
N ILE A 153 -10.24 -8.58 22.04
CA ILE A 153 -9.04 -9.40 21.95
C ILE A 153 -7.77 -8.53 22.00
N LYS A 154 -7.74 -7.45 21.20
CA LYS A 154 -6.62 -6.50 21.19
C LYS A 154 -6.41 -5.87 22.56
N GLU A 155 -7.48 -5.40 23.19
CA GLU A 155 -7.41 -4.82 24.54
C GLU A 155 -6.83 -5.80 25.56
N ILE A 156 -7.29 -7.05 25.56
CA ILE A 156 -6.72 -8.10 26.44
C ILE A 156 -5.24 -8.31 26.16
N LEU A 157 -4.84 -8.42 24.89
CA LEU A 157 -3.44 -8.65 24.50
C LEU A 157 -2.52 -7.45 24.81
N VAL A 158 -3.04 -6.24 24.85
CA VAL A 158 -2.27 -5.04 25.22
C VAL A 158 -2.18 -4.89 26.74
N SER A 159 -3.30 -4.97 27.46
CA SER A 159 -3.42 -4.52 28.85
C SER A 159 -3.28 -5.63 29.89
N SER A 160 -3.79 -6.85 29.63
CA SER A 160 -3.86 -7.91 30.64
C SER A 160 -2.50 -8.51 30.99
N ASN A 161 -2.30 -8.81 32.27
CA ASN A 161 -1.18 -9.61 32.77
C ASN A 161 -1.56 -11.08 33.06
N ASP A 162 -2.84 -11.45 32.92
CA ASP A 162 -3.30 -12.83 33.07
C ASP A 162 -2.93 -13.64 31.83
N LEU A 163 -1.93 -14.50 31.94
CA LEU A 163 -1.42 -15.35 30.86
C LEU A 163 -2.47 -16.33 30.32
N THR A 164 -3.37 -16.80 31.17
CA THR A 164 -4.45 -17.71 30.77
C THR A 164 -5.46 -16.97 29.90
N LEU A 165 -5.86 -15.77 30.32
CA LEU A 165 -6.77 -14.92 29.56
C LEU A 165 -6.16 -14.49 28.23
N ARG A 166 -4.87 -14.09 28.21
CA ARG A 166 -4.14 -13.73 26.99
C ARG A 166 -4.11 -14.88 25.98
N LYS A 167 -3.77 -16.10 26.44
CA LYS A 167 -3.78 -17.31 25.61
C LYS A 167 -5.17 -17.56 25.02
N LYS A 168 -6.23 -17.52 25.85
CA LYS A 168 -7.62 -17.68 25.39
C LYS A 168 -8.01 -16.61 24.36
N ALA A 169 -7.61 -15.35 24.58
CA ALA A 169 -7.88 -14.25 23.65
C ALA A 169 -7.18 -14.46 22.30
N TRP A 170 -5.90 -14.83 22.33
CA TRP A 170 -5.17 -15.16 21.12
C TRP A 170 -5.78 -16.36 20.38
N GLU A 171 -6.13 -17.44 21.09
CA GLU A 171 -6.82 -18.60 20.51
C GLU A 171 -8.17 -18.22 19.93
N ALA A 172 -8.94 -17.34 20.60
CA ALA A 172 -10.21 -16.83 20.10
C ALA A 172 -10.07 -16.08 18.76
N SER A 173 -8.96 -15.35 18.56
CA SER A 173 -8.66 -14.69 17.28
C SER A 173 -8.42 -15.67 16.12
N LYS A 174 -8.02 -16.92 16.43
CA LYS A 174 -7.75 -17.96 15.44
C LYS A 174 -8.93 -18.88 15.14
N GLN A 175 -10.02 -18.80 15.93
CA GLN A 175 -11.19 -19.66 15.75
C GLN A 175 -11.92 -19.49 14.43
N VAL A 176 -11.76 -18.35 13.73
CA VAL A 176 -12.33 -18.11 12.40
C VAL A 176 -11.66 -18.98 11.33
N ALA A 177 -10.39 -19.30 11.50
CA ALA A 177 -9.56 -19.94 10.49
C ALA A 177 -10.11 -21.30 10.00
N PRO A 178 -10.46 -22.27 10.84
CA PRO A 178 -11.04 -23.54 10.39
C PRO A 178 -12.39 -23.35 9.67
N ALA A 179 -13.12 -22.26 9.94
CA ALA A 179 -14.41 -21.98 9.30
C ALA A 179 -14.27 -21.45 7.87
N VAL A 180 -13.09 -20.94 7.48
CA VAL A 180 -12.85 -20.30 6.19
C VAL A 180 -11.75 -20.97 5.36
N GLU A 181 -10.88 -21.79 5.96
CA GLU A 181 -9.72 -22.41 5.33
C GLU A 181 -10.05 -23.11 4.01
N LYS A 182 -11.04 -24.01 4.03
CA LYS A 182 -11.43 -24.80 2.85
C LYS A 182 -11.84 -23.91 1.68
N ASP A 183 -12.63 -22.87 1.96
CA ASP A 183 -13.12 -21.97 0.93
C ASP A 183 -12.02 -21.02 0.44
N MET A 184 -11.09 -20.62 1.33
CA MET A 184 -9.89 -19.86 0.94
C MET A 184 -8.98 -20.67 0.02
N LEU A 185 -8.75 -21.96 0.29
CA LEU A 185 -7.98 -22.84 -0.58
C LEU A 185 -8.66 -23.03 -1.94
N ALA A 186 -9.97 -23.26 -1.95
CA ALA A 186 -10.73 -23.35 -3.20
C ALA A 186 -10.62 -22.05 -4.01
N LEU A 187 -10.66 -20.89 -3.35
CA LEU A 187 -10.45 -19.58 -3.98
C LEU A 187 -9.04 -19.44 -4.57
N VAL A 188 -8.01 -19.92 -3.88
CA VAL A 188 -6.62 -19.95 -4.40
C VAL A 188 -6.53 -20.78 -5.67
N HIS A 189 -7.19 -21.97 -5.72
CA HIS A 189 -7.23 -22.81 -6.91
C HIS A 189 -7.90 -22.11 -8.10
N LEU A 190 -9.06 -21.47 -7.88
CA LEU A 190 -9.76 -20.71 -8.92
C LEU A 190 -8.93 -19.54 -9.45
N ARG A 191 -8.26 -18.81 -8.56
CA ARG A 191 -7.35 -17.72 -8.94
C ARG A 191 -6.16 -18.22 -9.75
N ASN A 192 -5.56 -19.34 -9.35
CA ASN A 192 -4.47 -19.96 -10.09
C ASN A 192 -4.93 -20.50 -11.45
N GLU A 193 -6.15 -21.04 -11.54
CA GLU A 193 -6.75 -21.45 -12.83
C GLU A 193 -6.92 -20.25 -13.76
N ALA A 194 -7.45 -19.13 -13.25
CA ALA A 194 -7.60 -17.90 -14.01
C ALA A 194 -6.24 -17.39 -14.53
N ALA A 195 -5.22 -17.35 -13.68
CA ALA A 195 -3.89 -16.92 -14.05
C ALA A 195 -3.26 -17.83 -15.14
N ARG A 196 -3.38 -19.15 -14.99
CA ARG A 196 -2.85 -20.10 -15.99
C ARG A 196 -3.55 -19.98 -17.35
N LYS A 197 -4.86 -19.74 -17.38
CA LYS A 197 -5.59 -19.46 -18.64
C LYS A 197 -5.11 -18.21 -19.36
N LEU A 198 -4.57 -17.25 -18.62
CA LEU A 198 -3.97 -16.02 -19.15
C LEU A 198 -2.47 -16.15 -19.46
N GLY A 199 -1.89 -17.35 -19.28
CA GLY A 199 -0.49 -17.64 -19.61
C GLY A 199 0.51 -17.37 -18.49
N PHE A 200 0.07 -17.16 -17.26
CA PHE A 200 0.92 -17.02 -16.08
C PHE A 200 1.09 -18.35 -15.33
N ASN A 201 2.16 -18.49 -14.57
CA ASN A 201 2.41 -19.69 -13.77
C ASN A 201 1.38 -19.84 -12.63
N ASN A 202 1.05 -18.74 -11.97
CA ASN A 202 0.13 -18.67 -10.84
C ASN A 202 -0.45 -17.24 -10.69
N PHE A 203 -1.38 -17.09 -9.76
CA PHE A 203 -2.06 -15.82 -9.52
C PHE A 203 -1.13 -14.76 -8.93
N GLN A 204 -0.16 -15.12 -8.10
CA GLN A 204 0.80 -14.17 -7.53
C GLN A 204 1.64 -13.53 -8.63
N GLN A 205 2.16 -14.32 -9.59
CA GLN A 205 2.88 -13.79 -10.74
C GLN A 205 2.00 -12.89 -11.61
N MET A 206 0.76 -13.31 -11.89
CA MET A 206 -0.21 -12.53 -12.66
C MET A 206 -0.44 -11.17 -11.99
N SER A 207 -0.73 -11.17 -10.69
CA SER A 207 -1.03 -9.95 -9.94
C SER A 207 0.14 -8.97 -9.95
N LEU A 208 1.36 -9.43 -9.69
CA LEU A 208 2.55 -8.58 -9.73
C LEU A 208 2.76 -7.97 -11.13
N ILE A 209 2.72 -8.79 -12.18
CA ILE A 209 2.98 -8.31 -13.55
C ILE A 209 1.89 -7.34 -14.03
N THR A 210 0.62 -7.61 -13.74
CA THR A 210 -0.48 -6.70 -14.13
C THR A 210 -0.51 -5.41 -13.31
N ASP A 211 0.13 -5.40 -12.15
CA ASP A 211 0.39 -4.21 -11.33
C ASP A 211 1.77 -3.59 -11.59
N GLU A 212 2.37 -3.90 -12.75
CA GLU A 212 3.66 -3.36 -13.20
C GLU A 212 4.85 -3.66 -12.26
N GLN A 213 4.76 -4.70 -11.47
CA GLN A 213 5.83 -5.18 -10.59
C GLN A 213 6.51 -6.42 -11.21
N ASP A 214 7.84 -6.38 -11.34
CA ASP A 214 8.63 -7.54 -11.73
C ASP A 214 8.78 -8.48 -10.52
N PRO A 215 8.29 -9.74 -10.59
CA PRO A 215 8.41 -10.68 -9.49
C PRO A 215 9.84 -10.91 -9.02
N THR A 216 10.81 -10.86 -9.94
CA THR A 216 12.25 -11.04 -9.63
C THR A 216 12.79 -9.84 -8.84
N GLU A 217 12.37 -8.62 -9.21
CA GLU A 217 12.81 -7.41 -8.52
C GLU A 217 12.16 -7.30 -7.13
N VAL A 218 10.89 -7.63 -6.99
CA VAL A 218 10.22 -7.68 -5.68
C VAL A 218 10.91 -8.71 -4.76
N GLU A 219 11.19 -9.91 -5.27
CA GLU A 219 11.92 -10.94 -4.53
C GLU A 219 13.29 -10.46 -4.07
N ARG A 220 14.07 -9.81 -4.96
CA ARG A 220 15.38 -9.24 -4.63
C ARG A 220 15.28 -8.24 -3.47
N ILE A 221 14.30 -7.34 -3.52
CA ILE A 221 14.08 -6.32 -2.47
C ILE A 221 13.76 -6.99 -1.13
N PHE A 222 12.90 -8.01 -1.12
CA PHE A 222 12.54 -8.72 0.10
C PHE A 222 13.69 -9.57 0.68
N GLN A 223 14.55 -10.13 -0.16
CA GLN A 223 15.78 -10.80 0.27
C GLN A 223 16.78 -9.80 0.88
N GLU A 224 16.96 -8.64 0.27
CA GLU A 224 17.78 -7.54 0.80
C GLU A 224 17.23 -7.07 2.16
N LEU A 225 15.92 -6.88 2.27
CA LEU A 225 15.25 -6.50 3.52
C LEU A 225 15.48 -7.53 4.63
N ASP A 226 15.31 -8.83 4.34
CA ASP A 226 15.56 -9.89 5.33
C ASP A 226 17.01 -9.86 5.81
N ALA A 227 17.98 -9.83 4.87
CA ALA A 227 19.39 -9.82 5.20
C ALA A 227 19.76 -8.62 6.09
N ALA A 228 19.24 -7.45 5.76
CA ALA A 228 19.58 -6.20 6.43
C ALA A 228 18.88 -5.98 7.79
N THR A 229 17.66 -6.54 7.97
CA THR A 229 16.89 -6.36 9.22
C THR A 229 17.05 -7.51 10.23
N ARG A 230 17.67 -8.64 9.85
CA ARG A 230 17.74 -9.84 10.69
C ARG A 230 18.47 -9.62 12.00
N GLU A 231 19.67 -9.06 11.96
CA GLU A 231 20.47 -8.82 13.16
C GLU A 231 19.94 -7.66 14.02
N PRO A 232 19.59 -6.49 13.45
CA PRO A 232 18.91 -5.45 14.22
C PRO A 232 17.66 -5.96 14.93
N PHE A 233 16.82 -6.72 14.23
CA PHE A 233 15.62 -7.28 14.83
C PHE A 233 15.92 -8.30 15.93
N ARG A 234 16.90 -9.19 15.74
CA ARG A 234 17.31 -10.16 16.77
C ARG A 234 17.72 -9.46 18.06
N HIS A 235 18.52 -8.39 17.95
CA HIS A 235 18.94 -7.60 19.11
C HIS A 235 17.75 -6.98 19.83
N ASP A 236 16.89 -6.25 19.11
CA ASP A 236 15.77 -5.54 19.70
C ASP A 236 14.67 -6.49 20.20
N LYS A 237 14.48 -7.63 19.50
CA LYS A 237 13.59 -8.71 19.95
C LYS A 237 14.04 -9.31 21.29
N ALA A 238 15.34 -9.52 21.47
CA ALA A 238 15.86 -10.03 22.74
C ALA A 238 15.63 -9.04 23.90
N MET A 239 15.79 -7.74 23.67
CA MET A 239 15.47 -6.71 24.66
C MET A 239 13.98 -6.72 25.01
N MET A 240 13.12 -6.73 23.99
CA MET A 240 11.67 -6.79 24.15
C MET A 240 11.24 -8.04 24.91
N ASP A 241 11.79 -9.21 24.56
CA ASP A 241 11.50 -10.48 25.22
C ASP A 241 11.95 -10.46 26.69
N SER A 242 13.06 -9.80 27.00
CA SER A 242 13.49 -9.59 28.38
C SER A 242 12.50 -8.74 29.19
N ILE A 243 11.95 -7.68 28.60
CA ILE A 243 10.94 -6.83 29.22
C ILE A 243 9.63 -7.63 29.45
N LEU A 244 9.15 -8.31 28.40
CA LEU A 244 7.92 -9.09 28.46
C LEU A 244 8.04 -10.28 29.43
N SER A 245 9.16 -10.98 29.46
CA SER A 245 9.39 -12.09 30.40
C SER A 245 9.36 -11.62 31.86
N LYS A 246 9.94 -10.45 32.15
CA LYS A 246 9.84 -9.82 33.48
C LYS A 246 8.41 -9.42 33.81
N ARG A 247 7.70 -8.78 32.86
CA ARG A 247 6.28 -8.39 33.01
C ARG A 247 5.41 -9.60 33.40
N PHE A 248 5.63 -10.73 32.75
CA PHE A 248 4.82 -11.92 32.92
C PHE A 248 5.38 -12.92 33.94
N ASN A 249 6.53 -12.64 34.52
CA ASN A 249 7.24 -13.52 35.45
C ASN A 249 7.46 -14.95 34.90
N ILE A 250 7.93 -15.02 33.65
CA ILE A 250 8.30 -16.26 32.94
C ILE A 250 9.71 -16.15 32.35
N LYS A 251 10.26 -17.24 31.85
CA LYS A 251 11.53 -17.21 31.12
C LYS A 251 11.31 -16.75 29.67
N PRO A 252 12.31 -16.13 29.01
CA PRO A 252 12.20 -15.73 27.60
C PRO A 252 11.82 -16.89 26.65
N GLU A 253 12.29 -18.11 26.91
CA GLU A 253 12.00 -19.30 26.11
C GLU A 253 10.53 -19.76 26.22
N GLU A 254 9.82 -19.31 27.25
CA GLU A 254 8.41 -19.60 27.49
C GLU A 254 7.47 -18.61 26.78
N LEU A 255 8.02 -17.52 26.21
CA LEU A 255 7.22 -16.58 25.41
C LEU A 255 6.58 -17.30 24.20
N ARG A 256 5.31 -16.96 23.95
CA ARG A 256 4.49 -17.49 22.86
C ARG A 256 3.72 -16.34 22.22
N PRO A 257 3.03 -16.55 21.09
CA PRO A 257 2.34 -15.47 20.35
C PRO A 257 1.42 -14.60 21.23
N TRP A 258 0.77 -15.17 22.23
CA TRP A 258 -0.15 -14.44 23.12
C TRP A 258 0.53 -13.51 24.14
N HIS A 259 1.86 -13.47 24.18
CA HIS A 259 2.59 -12.53 25.05
C HIS A 259 2.86 -11.18 24.36
N TYR A 260 2.59 -11.09 23.05
CA TYR A 260 2.73 -9.85 22.27
C TYR A 260 1.40 -9.09 22.17
N ALA A 261 1.42 -7.85 21.64
CA ALA A 261 0.28 -6.92 21.72
C ALA A 261 -0.88 -7.21 20.76
N ASP A 262 -0.64 -8.03 19.75
CA ASP A 262 -1.64 -8.37 18.75
C ASP A 262 -1.52 -9.84 18.29
N PRO A 263 -2.57 -10.38 17.61
CA PRO A 263 -2.58 -11.80 17.25
C PRO A 263 -1.50 -12.27 16.26
N PHE A 264 -0.76 -11.35 15.60
CA PHE A 264 0.19 -11.63 14.54
C PHE A 264 1.58 -11.02 14.78
N PHE A 265 1.75 -10.31 15.89
CA PHE A 265 2.97 -9.55 16.20
C PHE A 265 3.36 -8.61 15.04
N GLN A 266 2.42 -7.76 14.65
CA GLN A 266 2.62 -6.69 13.67
C GLN A 266 2.73 -5.30 14.32
N ASP A 267 2.30 -5.18 15.59
CA ASP A 267 2.35 -3.95 16.39
C ASP A 267 3.40 -4.05 17.50
N VAL A 268 3.94 -2.91 17.91
CA VAL A 268 4.89 -2.82 19.03
C VAL A 268 4.19 -3.16 20.35
N PRO A 269 4.65 -4.14 21.13
CA PRO A 269 4.15 -4.35 22.48
C PRO A 269 4.38 -3.12 23.37
N ALA A 270 3.61 -3.00 24.45
CA ALA A 270 3.73 -1.90 25.42
C ALA A 270 5.06 -2.04 26.24
N VAL A 271 6.17 -1.77 25.55
CA VAL A 271 7.53 -1.78 26.13
C VAL A 271 8.12 -0.37 26.28
N SER A 272 7.43 0.65 25.74
CA SER A 272 7.78 2.07 25.85
C SER A 272 6.74 2.82 26.66
N ALA A 273 7.17 3.75 27.49
CA ALA A 273 6.34 4.49 28.44
C ALA A 273 5.84 5.86 27.91
N VAL A 274 6.07 6.18 26.63
CA VAL A 274 5.71 7.51 26.10
C VAL A 274 4.24 7.56 25.68
N ASN A 275 3.47 8.38 26.36
CA ASN A 275 2.12 8.77 25.95
C ASN A 275 2.20 10.12 25.23
N LEU A 276 2.10 10.10 23.90
CA LEU A 276 2.13 11.33 23.09
C LEU A 276 0.79 12.07 23.06
N ASP A 277 -0.32 11.44 23.44
CA ASP A 277 -1.65 12.05 23.42
C ASP A 277 -1.74 13.31 24.28
N GLN A 278 -0.95 13.39 25.36
CA GLN A 278 -0.89 14.58 26.21
C GLN A 278 -0.54 15.87 25.46
N TYR A 279 0.22 15.77 24.37
CA TYR A 279 0.61 16.91 23.54
C TYR A 279 -0.44 17.28 22.49
N TYR A 280 -1.37 16.36 22.17
CA TYR A 280 -2.39 16.55 21.13
C TYR A 280 -3.80 16.79 21.66
N GLN A 281 -4.13 16.38 22.91
CA GLN A 281 -5.47 16.41 23.48
C GLN A 281 -6.15 17.78 23.46
N ASN A 282 -5.36 18.86 23.52
CA ASN A 282 -5.85 20.25 23.52
C ASN A 282 -5.57 20.98 22.19
N GLN A 283 -5.18 20.25 21.14
CA GLN A 283 -4.81 20.80 19.86
C GLN A 283 -5.93 20.59 18.82
N ASN A 284 -5.97 21.46 17.81
CA ASN A 284 -6.78 21.23 16.63
C ASN A 284 -5.89 20.57 15.54
N VAL A 285 -5.91 19.24 15.47
CA VAL A 285 -5.05 18.46 14.58
C VAL A 285 -5.25 18.83 13.10
N VAL A 286 -6.48 19.17 12.68
CA VAL A 286 -6.76 19.60 11.30
C VAL A 286 -6.07 20.92 10.97
N LYS A 287 -6.16 21.92 11.86
CA LYS A 287 -5.48 23.21 11.67
C LYS A 287 -3.97 23.09 11.68
N ILE A 288 -3.42 22.21 12.53
CA ILE A 288 -1.98 21.95 12.55
C ILE A 288 -1.53 21.36 11.23
N ALA A 289 -2.23 20.34 10.71
CA ALA A 289 -1.93 19.74 9.42
C ALA A 289 -2.06 20.76 8.27
N GLU A 290 -3.12 21.56 8.24
CA GLU A 290 -3.33 22.62 7.25
C GLU A 290 -2.17 23.62 7.25
N SER A 291 -1.77 24.09 8.43
CA SER A 291 -0.65 25.04 8.58
C SER A 291 0.68 24.42 8.16
N PHE A 292 0.91 23.15 8.51
CA PHE A 292 2.11 22.43 8.12
C PHE A 292 2.23 22.30 6.60
N TYR A 293 1.20 21.78 5.92
CA TYR A 293 1.22 21.62 4.47
C TYR A 293 1.31 22.97 3.74
N ALA A 294 0.66 24.01 4.23
CA ALA A 294 0.81 25.36 3.70
C ALA A 294 2.25 25.87 3.84
N GLY A 295 2.89 25.64 4.98
CA GLY A 295 4.27 26.05 5.27
C GLY A 295 5.32 25.37 4.39
N ILE A 296 5.03 24.21 3.83
CA ILE A 296 5.89 23.52 2.85
C ILE A 296 5.49 23.76 1.39
N GLY A 297 4.54 24.67 1.13
CA GLY A 297 4.09 24.98 -0.22
C GLY A 297 3.16 23.96 -0.87
N LEU A 298 2.54 23.10 -0.06
CA LEU A 298 1.57 22.07 -0.48
C LEU A 298 0.19 22.33 0.16
N GLY A 299 -0.36 23.53 0.00
CA GLY A 299 -1.60 23.94 0.66
C GLY A 299 -2.78 23.00 0.40
N VAL A 300 -3.49 22.60 1.46
CA VAL A 300 -4.56 21.59 1.45
C VAL A 300 -5.96 22.16 1.74
N SER A 301 -6.11 23.49 1.87
CA SER A 301 -7.40 24.12 2.18
C SER A 301 -8.51 23.73 1.18
N PRO A 302 -8.28 23.63 -0.15
CA PRO A 302 -9.30 23.18 -1.09
C PRO A 302 -9.72 21.71 -0.86
N VAL A 303 -8.78 20.86 -0.48
CA VAL A 303 -9.05 19.44 -0.13
C VAL A 303 -9.93 19.39 1.12
N LEU A 304 -9.52 20.07 2.19
CA LEU A 304 -10.25 20.07 3.47
C LEU A 304 -11.68 20.63 3.32
N ALA A 305 -11.88 21.62 2.46
CA ALA A 305 -13.21 22.21 2.20
C ALA A 305 -14.22 21.21 1.60
N ASN A 306 -13.74 20.22 0.84
CA ASN A 306 -14.55 19.18 0.20
C ASN A 306 -14.56 17.86 0.96
N SER A 307 -13.86 17.80 2.10
CA SER A 307 -13.64 16.58 2.88
C SER A 307 -14.67 16.37 3.98
N ASP A 308 -14.74 15.14 4.48
CA ASP A 308 -15.59 14.74 5.58
C ASP A 308 -14.74 14.35 6.80
N LEU A 309 -14.68 15.24 7.79
CA LEU A 309 -13.63 15.22 8.80
C LEU A 309 -14.04 14.59 10.15
N TYR A 310 -15.34 14.51 10.46
CA TYR A 310 -15.78 14.15 11.81
C TYR A 310 -16.73 12.95 11.83
N GLU A 311 -16.65 12.19 12.90
CA GLU A 311 -17.48 11.01 13.13
C GLU A 311 -18.97 11.39 13.26
N ARG A 312 -19.85 10.55 12.68
CA ARG A 312 -21.30 10.60 12.87
C ARG A 312 -21.93 9.24 12.58
N PRO A 313 -23.16 8.98 13.04
CA PRO A 313 -23.86 7.74 12.74
C PRO A 313 -23.99 7.50 11.22
N GLY A 314 -23.71 6.26 10.81
CA GLY A 314 -23.77 5.83 9.41
C GLY A 314 -22.52 6.12 8.57
N LYS A 315 -21.60 6.95 9.04
CA LYS A 315 -20.34 7.23 8.37
C LYS A 315 -19.35 6.06 8.50
N TYR A 316 -18.58 5.83 7.44
CA TYR A 316 -17.53 4.81 7.38
C TYR A 316 -16.44 5.07 8.45
N PRO A 317 -16.03 4.05 9.21
CA PRO A 317 -15.12 4.24 10.34
C PRO A 317 -13.65 4.40 9.96
N HIS A 318 -13.24 3.98 8.75
CA HIS A 318 -11.84 4.04 8.32
C HIS A 318 -11.55 5.33 7.55
N ALA A 319 -10.31 5.80 7.67
CA ALA A 319 -9.81 6.93 6.89
C ALA A 319 -9.44 6.48 5.46
N TYR A 320 -9.58 7.40 4.51
CA TYR A 320 -9.06 7.25 3.16
C TYR A 320 -9.02 8.59 2.42
N CYS A 321 -8.18 8.68 1.39
CA CYS A 321 -8.15 9.75 0.39
C CYS A 321 -8.71 9.25 -0.95
N THR A 322 -9.36 10.13 -1.70
CA THR A 322 -9.82 9.83 -3.07
C THR A 322 -9.70 11.04 -3.99
N ASP A 323 -9.21 10.83 -5.22
CA ASP A 323 -9.36 11.77 -6.33
C ASP A 323 -10.61 11.36 -7.13
N ILE A 324 -11.66 12.16 -7.05
CA ILE A 324 -12.98 11.86 -7.62
C ILE A 324 -12.93 11.77 -9.15
N ASP A 325 -12.19 12.68 -9.81
CA ASP A 325 -12.31 12.85 -11.27
C ASP A 325 -10.98 12.98 -12.01
N ARG A 326 -9.86 12.96 -11.32
CA ARG A 326 -8.52 13.24 -11.85
C ARG A 326 -8.39 14.63 -12.48
N GLU A 327 -9.24 15.54 -12.04
CA GLU A 327 -9.26 16.93 -12.50
C GLU A 327 -9.13 17.93 -11.34
N GLY A 328 -8.97 17.45 -10.11
CA GLY A 328 -8.67 18.27 -8.93
C GLY A 328 -9.69 18.18 -7.79
N ASP A 329 -10.75 17.38 -7.93
CA ASP A 329 -11.68 17.10 -6.82
C ASP A 329 -11.10 16.00 -5.93
N VAL A 330 -10.15 16.37 -5.09
CA VAL A 330 -9.50 15.47 -4.14
C VAL A 330 -10.10 15.69 -2.75
N ARG A 331 -10.42 14.57 -2.06
CA ARG A 331 -11.10 14.60 -0.77
C ARG A 331 -10.51 13.58 0.18
N ILE A 332 -10.57 13.85 1.50
CA ILE A 332 -10.26 12.88 2.55
C ILE A 332 -11.50 12.57 3.40
N MET A 333 -11.64 11.31 3.78
CA MET A 333 -12.63 10.82 4.74
C MET A 333 -11.88 10.45 6.02
N VAL A 334 -12.18 11.12 7.13
CA VAL A 334 -11.51 10.87 8.42
C VAL A 334 -12.52 11.07 9.57
N ASN A 335 -12.20 10.56 10.77
CA ASN A 335 -13.04 10.67 11.97
C ASN A 335 -12.25 11.28 13.12
N VAL A 336 -11.82 12.52 12.94
CA VAL A 336 -10.82 13.23 13.74
C VAL A 336 -11.17 13.32 15.22
N ARG A 337 -10.19 12.97 16.06
CA ARG A 337 -10.11 13.23 17.50
C ARG A 337 -8.79 13.92 17.82
N ASN A 338 -8.71 14.57 18.97
CA ASN A 338 -7.50 15.28 19.38
C ASN A 338 -6.56 14.33 20.13
N ASN A 339 -5.86 13.47 19.39
CA ASN A 339 -4.84 12.56 19.89
C ASN A 339 -3.74 12.36 18.82
N GLU A 340 -2.68 11.64 19.17
CA GLU A 340 -1.56 11.38 18.27
C GLU A 340 -1.98 10.52 17.08
N GLU A 341 -2.77 9.50 17.30
CA GLU A 341 -3.26 8.59 16.25
C GLU A 341 -3.97 9.35 15.12
N TRP A 342 -4.86 10.30 15.48
CA TRP A 342 -5.55 11.10 14.47
C TRP A 342 -4.69 12.19 13.86
N MET A 343 -3.66 12.68 14.56
CA MET A 343 -2.68 13.57 13.94
C MET A 343 -1.90 12.81 12.85
N ALA A 344 -1.42 11.61 13.16
CA ALA A 344 -0.76 10.72 12.21
C ALA A 344 -1.67 10.42 11.01
N THR A 345 -2.92 10.00 11.26
CA THR A 345 -3.90 9.68 10.22
C THR A 345 -4.21 10.88 9.31
N VAL A 346 -4.41 12.07 9.87
CA VAL A 346 -4.68 13.28 9.06
C VAL A 346 -3.46 13.65 8.20
N LEU A 347 -2.24 13.54 8.73
CA LEU A 347 -1.02 13.75 7.94
C LEU A 347 -0.89 12.71 6.83
N HIS A 348 -1.23 11.45 7.10
CA HIS A 348 -1.24 10.35 6.13
C HIS A 348 -2.20 10.62 4.97
N GLU A 349 -3.47 10.87 5.26
CA GLU A 349 -4.50 11.07 4.22
C GLU A 349 -4.25 12.36 3.41
N LEU A 350 -3.77 13.42 4.06
CA LEU A 350 -3.34 14.61 3.36
C LEU A 350 -2.05 14.39 2.55
N GLY A 351 -1.21 13.44 2.93
CA GLY A 351 -0.08 12.98 2.14
C GLY A 351 -0.51 12.41 0.78
N HIS A 352 -1.51 11.53 0.76
CA HIS A 352 -2.16 11.08 -0.47
C HIS A 352 -2.77 12.25 -1.25
N ALA A 353 -3.48 13.14 -0.53
CA ALA A 353 -4.17 14.25 -1.17
C ALA A 353 -3.22 15.25 -1.85
N VAL A 354 -2.06 15.58 -1.25
CA VAL A 354 -1.09 16.47 -1.90
C VAL A 354 -0.43 15.80 -3.11
N TYR A 355 -0.25 14.47 -3.10
CA TYR A 355 0.21 13.76 -4.30
C TYR A 355 -0.81 13.93 -5.42
N SER A 356 -2.04 13.46 -5.24
CA SER A 356 -3.11 13.53 -6.24
C SER A 356 -3.38 14.95 -6.71
N SER A 357 -3.44 15.94 -5.81
CA SER A 357 -3.72 17.34 -6.14
C SER A 357 -2.63 18.02 -6.97
N ASN A 358 -1.38 17.54 -6.90
CA ASN A 358 -0.25 18.14 -7.60
C ASN A 358 0.20 17.36 -8.84
N ILE A 359 -0.54 16.36 -9.28
CA ILE A 359 -0.33 15.71 -10.58
C ILE A 359 -0.62 16.74 -11.69
N ASP A 360 0.26 16.81 -12.70
CA ASP A 360 0.09 17.73 -13.82
C ASP A 360 -1.17 17.38 -14.63
N ARG A 361 -2.14 18.30 -14.62
CA ARG A 361 -3.42 18.13 -15.36
C ARG A 361 -3.27 18.28 -16.89
N GLN A 362 -2.09 18.64 -17.40
CA GLN A 362 -1.78 18.60 -18.83
C GLN A 362 -1.44 17.19 -19.32
N LEU A 363 -1.12 16.25 -18.41
CA LEU A 363 -0.94 14.86 -18.77
C LEU A 363 -2.23 14.26 -19.36
N PRO A 364 -2.13 13.30 -20.27
CA PRO A 364 -3.28 12.51 -20.72
C PRO A 364 -4.00 11.84 -19.52
N TYR A 365 -5.31 11.65 -19.64
CA TYR A 365 -6.18 11.19 -18.56
C TYR A 365 -5.68 9.93 -17.83
N PHE A 366 -5.20 8.92 -18.57
CA PHE A 366 -4.71 7.66 -17.96
C PHE A 366 -3.35 7.81 -17.25
N LEU A 367 -2.68 8.95 -17.41
CA LEU A 367 -1.44 9.26 -16.71
C LEU A 367 -1.64 10.18 -15.49
N ARG A 368 -2.88 10.63 -15.23
CA ARG A 368 -3.23 11.49 -14.09
C ARG A 368 -3.56 10.67 -12.84
N GLU A 369 -2.68 9.74 -12.51
CA GLU A 369 -2.71 8.91 -11.29
C GLU A 369 -1.31 8.90 -10.69
N GLU A 370 -1.19 8.47 -9.46
CA GLU A 370 0.08 8.19 -8.80
C GLU A 370 0.86 7.11 -9.56
N ALA A 371 2.19 7.16 -9.54
CA ALA A 371 3.04 6.24 -10.30
C ALA A 371 2.72 4.77 -9.99
N HIS A 372 2.44 4.47 -8.72
CA HIS A 372 1.98 3.17 -8.23
C HIS A 372 1.33 3.35 -6.85
N LEU A 373 0.52 2.37 -6.43
CA LEU A 373 -0.15 2.39 -5.13
C LEU A 373 0.85 2.54 -3.98
N PHE A 374 1.95 1.77 -3.96
CA PHE A 374 2.93 1.89 -2.88
C PHE A 374 3.69 3.24 -2.91
N THR A 375 3.72 3.96 -4.03
CA THR A 375 4.39 5.27 -4.09
C THR A 375 3.57 6.35 -3.40
N THR A 376 2.25 6.29 -3.48
CA THR A 376 1.40 7.20 -2.71
C THR A 376 1.39 6.83 -1.22
N GLU A 377 1.41 5.54 -0.88
CA GLU A 377 1.62 5.08 0.50
C GLU A 377 2.94 5.59 1.09
N ALA A 378 4.02 5.57 0.29
CA ALA A 378 5.31 6.09 0.74
C ALA A 378 5.26 7.57 1.14
N ILE A 379 4.53 8.39 0.39
CA ILE A 379 4.33 9.81 0.69
C ILE A 379 3.47 9.99 1.95
N ALA A 380 2.39 9.23 2.05
CA ALA A 380 1.53 9.24 3.23
C ALA A 380 2.30 8.86 4.50
N MET A 381 3.06 7.75 4.46
CA MET A 381 3.91 7.29 5.56
C MET A 381 5.08 8.24 5.87
N PHE A 382 5.60 8.94 4.87
CA PHE A 382 6.63 9.96 5.08
C PHE A 382 6.10 11.11 5.95
N PHE A 383 4.87 11.57 5.70
CA PHE A 383 4.26 12.63 6.49
C PHE A 383 3.67 12.14 7.82
N GLU A 384 3.07 10.96 7.85
CA GLU A 384 2.50 10.36 9.06
C GLU A 384 3.50 10.33 10.23
N LYS A 385 4.74 9.92 9.97
CA LYS A 385 5.80 9.78 10.98
C LYS A 385 6.17 11.10 11.67
N LEU A 386 5.83 12.22 11.06
CA LEU A 386 6.10 13.54 11.64
C LEU A 386 5.31 13.78 12.94
N SER A 387 4.15 13.15 13.11
CA SER A 387 3.39 13.20 14.38
C SER A 387 4.18 12.72 15.59
N LYS A 388 5.21 11.88 15.35
CA LYS A 388 6.11 11.32 16.37
C LYS A 388 7.54 11.90 16.29
N ASN A 389 7.77 12.88 15.41
CA ASN A 389 9.08 13.52 15.27
C ASN A 389 9.22 14.67 16.27
N PRO A 390 10.14 14.62 17.26
CA PRO A 390 10.23 15.62 18.31
C PRO A 390 10.47 17.03 17.80
N THR A 391 11.31 17.19 16.77
CA THR A 391 11.60 18.50 16.17
C THR A 391 10.39 19.09 15.45
N TRP A 392 9.62 18.25 14.74
CA TRP A 392 8.35 18.66 14.12
C TRP A 392 7.31 19.00 15.19
N MET A 393 7.17 18.16 16.22
CA MET A 393 6.25 18.40 17.35
C MET A 393 6.58 19.72 18.05
N ARG A 394 7.86 19.99 18.33
CA ARG A 394 8.26 21.27 18.89
C ARG A 394 7.82 22.46 18.04
N ALA A 395 8.04 22.39 16.74
CA ALA A 395 7.71 23.49 15.83
C ALA A 395 6.20 23.69 15.64
N MET A 396 5.40 22.60 15.63
CA MET A 396 3.98 22.64 15.33
C MET A 396 3.08 22.68 16.56
N LEU A 397 3.54 22.17 17.70
CA LEU A 397 2.79 22.12 18.97
C LEU A 397 3.31 23.11 20.00
N ASN A 398 4.36 23.87 19.66
CA ASN A 398 5.04 24.85 20.54
C ASN A 398 5.61 24.20 21.80
N LEU A 399 6.18 23.00 21.70
CA LEU A 399 6.90 22.39 22.80
C LEU A 399 8.17 23.19 23.11
N ASP A 400 8.57 23.19 24.37
CA ASP A 400 9.85 23.74 24.74
C ASP A 400 11.04 22.79 24.47
N ALA A 401 12.25 23.17 24.76
CA ALA A 401 13.43 22.36 24.46
C ALA A 401 13.59 21.16 25.40
N GLU A 402 13.07 21.24 26.61
CA GLU A 402 13.10 20.17 27.61
C GLU A 402 12.09 19.08 27.22
N GLU A 403 10.85 19.46 26.90
CA GLU A 403 9.82 18.55 26.39
C GLU A 403 10.27 17.82 25.10
N GLU A 404 10.91 18.53 24.15
CA GLU A 404 11.48 17.91 22.95
C GLU A 404 12.56 16.88 23.31
N ALA A 405 13.44 17.19 24.26
CA ALA A 405 14.52 16.31 24.68
C ALA A 405 13.98 15.06 25.39
N ASP A 406 12.98 15.22 26.24
CA ASP A 406 12.36 14.12 27.02
C ASP A 406 11.72 13.04 26.14
N ILE A 407 11.13 13.42 25.02
CA ILE A 407 10.46 12.46 24.14
C ILE A 407 11.36 11.87 23.05
N ARG A 408 12.56 12.46 22.82
CA ARG A 408 13.42 12.14 21.67
C ARG A 408 13.87 10.69 21.63
N GLU A 409 14.42 10.18 22.72
CA GLU A 409 14.93 8.80 22.77
C GLU A 409 13.79 7.78 22.67
N ALA A 410 12.72 8.01 23.40
CA ALA A 410 11.59 7.10 23.45
C ALA A 410 10.81 7.04 22.15
N THR A 411 10.62 8.17 21.44
CA THR A 411 9.99 8.17 20.11
C THR A 411 10.89 7.51 19.05
N ALA A 412 12.19 7.73 19.11
CA ALA A 412 13.15 7.08 18.21
C ALA A 412 13.12 5.55 18.40
N GLN A 413 13.14 5.08 19.65
CA GLN A 413 13.04 3.64 19.95
C GLN A 413 11.72 3.03 19.49
N MET A 414 10.60 3.73 19.71
CA MET A 414 9.27 3.27 19.27
C MET A 414 9.19 3.15 17.75
N LEU A 415 9.64 4.15 17.00
CA LEU A 415 9.65 4.13 15.53
C LEU A 415 10.58 3.04 14.99
N ARG A 416 11.74 2.84 15.61
CA ARG A 416 12.67 1.75 15.27
C ARG A 416 12.01 0.38 15.45
N LEU A 417 11.40 0.12 16.60
CA LEU A 417 10.70 -1.14 16.87
C LEU A 417 9.53 -1.36 15.91
N GLN A 418 8.74 -0.31 15.64
CA GLN A 418 7.63 -0.37 14.69
C GLN A 418 8.11 -0.77 13.30
N LYS A 419 9.15 -0.14 12.78
CA LYS A 419 9.76 -0.48 11.48
C LYS A 419 10.24 -1.92 11.43
N LEU A 420 11.00 -2.38 12.44
CA LEU A 420 11.56 -3.72 12.47
C LEU A 420 10.48 -4.81 12.57
N ILE A 421 9.52 -4.65 13.47
CA ILE A 421 8.41 -5.60 13.65
C ILE A 421 7.60 -5.70 12.36
N PHE A 422 7.25 -4.57 11.75
CA PHE A 422 6.49 -4.56 10.52
C PHE A 422 7.25 -5.16 9.34
N ALA A 423 8.55 -4.88 9.21
CA ALA A 423 9.39 -5.50 8.18
C ALA A 423 9.42 -7.03 8.30
N ARG A 424 9.59 -7.55 9.52
CA ARG A 424 9.61 -9.00 9.77
C ARG A 424 8.25 -9.65 9.51
N TRP A 425 7.17 -8.98 9.89
CA TRP A 425 5.82 -9.41 9.58
C TRP A 425 5.54 -9.41 8.07
N SER A 426 5.96 -8.37 7.35
CA SER A 426 5.80 -8.29 5.89
C SER A 426 6.53 -9.42 5.16
N LEU A 427 7.71 -9.85 5.68
CA LEU A 427 8.42 -11.01 5.17
C LEU A 427 7.63 -12.31 5.35
N VAL A 428 6.94 -12.49 6.49
CA VAL A 428 6.04 -13.64 6.69
C VAL A 428 4.92 -13.63 5.64
N MET A 429 4.22 -12.50 5.48
CA MET A 429 3.10 -12.39 4.57
C MET A 429 3.50 -12.60 3.11
N TYR A 430 4.55 -11.94 2.65
CA TYR A 430 5.04 -12.07 1.27
C TYR A 430 5.44 -13.51 0.93
N ASN A 431 6.27 -14.12 1.78
CA ASN A 431 6.75 -15.49 1.52
C ASN A 431 5.66 -16.53 1.67
N PHE A 432 4.71 -16.31 2.59
CA PHE A 432 3.55 -17.19 2.73
C PHE A 432 2.65 -17.15 1.49
N GLU A 433 2.24 -15.96 1.03
CA GLU A 433 1.39 -15.83 -0.16
C GLU A 433 2.08 -16.36 -1.42
N LYS A 434 3.37 -16.07 -1.61
CA LYS A 434 4.16 -16.61 -2.71
C LYS A 434 4.09 -18.14 -2.73
N SER A 435 4.42 -18.78 -1.60
CA SER A 435 4.44 -20.24 -1.47
C SER A 435 3.04 -20.85 -1.58
N LEU A 436 2.00 -20.16 -1.08
CA LEU A 436 0.61 -20.58 -1.17
C LEU A 436 0.15 -20.68 -2.63
N TYR A 437 0.46 -19.67 -3.47
CA TYR A 437 0.09 -19.69 -4.89
C TYR A 437 1.00 -20.60 -5.72
N GLU A 438 2.26 -20.82 -5.34
CA GLU A 438 3.17 -21.75 -5.99
C GLU A 438 2.76 -23.21 -5.76
N ASN A 439 2.40 -23.58 -4.52
CA ASN A 439 1.99 -24.94 -4.16
C ASN A 439 0.92 -24.92 -3.04
N PRO A 440 -0.36 -24.79 -3.38
CA PRO A 440 -1.45 -24.79 -2.41
C PRO A 440 -1.68 -26.13 -1.69
N GLU A 441 -1.08 -27.24 -2.19
CA GLU A 441 -1.25 -28.59 -1.63
C GLU A 441 -0.23 -28.93 -0.52
N GLN A 442 0.74 -28.05 -0.26
CA GLN A 442 1.72 -28.26 0.80
C GLN A 442 1.11 -28.13 2.20
N ASP A 443 1.84 -28.55 3.24
CA ASP A 443 1.43 -28.33 4.64
C ASP A 443 1.53 -26.83 4.98
N LEU A 444 0.44 -26.10 4.73
CA LEU A 444 0.35 -24.66 4.94
C LEU A 444 0.38 -24.27 6.41
N ASN A 445 -0.08 -25.14 7.31
CA ASN A 445 -0.02 -24.89 8.74
C ASN A 445 1.43 -24.93 9.24
N LYS A 446 2.20 -25.90 8.76
CA LYS A 446 3.63 -26.00 9.03
C LYS A 446 4.39 -24.83 8.40
N LEU A 447 4.12 -24.53 7.11
CA LEU A 447 4.75 -23.42 6.39
C LEU A 447 4.56 -22.09 7.13
N TRP A 448 3.32 -21.80 7.56
CA TRP A 448 3.03 -20.58 8.31
C TRP A 448 3.92 -20.42 9.54
N TRP A 449 4.00 -21.45 10.36
CA TRP A 449 4.80 -21.39 11.57
C TRP A 449 6.30 -21.42 11.32
N ASP A 450 6.76 -22.11 10.28
CA ASP A 450 8.17 -22.05 9.86
C ASP A 450 8.58 -20.62 9.48
N LEU A 451 7.73 -19.89 8.74
CA LEU A 451 7.98 -18.50 8.38
C LEU A 451 7.89 -17.55 9.57
N VAL A 452 6.92 -17.74 10.48
CA VAL A 452 6.80 -16.94 11.70
C VAL A 452 8.04 -17.13 12.59
N GLU A 453 8.50 -18.37 12.78
CA GLU A 453 9.73 -18.66 13.53
C GLU A 453 10.96 -18.08 12.85
N GLN A 454 11.06 -18.19 11.53
CA GLN A 454 12.19 -17.70 10.76
C GLN A 454 12.30 -16.17 10.79
N TYR A 455 11.20 -15.47 10.52
CA TYR A 455 11.23 -14.01 10.33
C TYR A 455 10.92 -13.24 11.61
N GLN A 456 9.93 -13.65 12.40
CA GLN A 456 9.52 -12.95 13.62
C GLN A 456 10.18 -13.50 14.89
N MET A 457 10.90 -14.63 14.79
CA MET A 457 11.54 -15.30 15.93
C MET A 457 10.56 -15.57 17.09
N ILE A 458 9.30 -15.88 16.74
CA ILE A 458 8.25 -16.27 17.69
C ILE A 458 8.11 -17.77 17.67
N LYS A 459 8.25 -18.39 18.83
CA LYS A 459 8.11 -19.82 18.98
C LYS A 459 6.65 -20.24 18.80
N ARG A 460 6.41 -21.24 17.93
CA ARG A 460 5.06 -21.80 17.72
C ARG A 460 4.46 -22.38 18.99
N PRO A 461 3.14 -22.35 19.15
CA PRO A 461 2.47 -23.04 20.25
C PRO A 461 2.70 -24.56 20.16
N GLU A 462 2.92 -25.21 21.29
CA GLU A 462 3.12 -26.66 21.36
C GLU A 462 1.89 -27.42 20.86
N ASN A 463 2.12 -28.47 20.08
CA ASN A 463 1.10 -29.38 19.55
C ASN A 463 -0.01 -28.68 18.73
N ARG A 464 0.27 -27.48 18.18
CA ARG A 464 -0.70 -26.75 17.39
C ARG A 464 -0.55 -27.07 15.90
N ASN A 465 -1.57 -27.74 15.35
CA ASN A 465 -1.75 -27.92 13.90
C ASN A 465 -3.11 -27.34 13.51
N GLN A 466 -3.15 -26.03 13.29
CA GLN A 466 -4.36 -25.29 12.96
C GLN A 466 -4.04 -24.32 11.82
N PRO A 467 -5.02 -23.99 10.96
CA PRO A 467 -4.82 -23.10 9.82
C PRO A 467 -4.75 -21.62 10.24
N ASP A 468 -3.84 -21.28 11.16
CA ASP A 468 -3.71 -19.93 11.74
C ASP A 468 -3.51 -18.84 10.68
N TRP A 469 -2.91 -19.17 9.54
CA TRP A 469 -2.78 -18.31 8.37
C TRP A 469 -4.12 -17.83 7.82
N ALA A 470 -5.16 -18.68 7.84
CA ALA A 470 -6.50 -18.34 7.35
C ALA A 470 -7.25 -17.34 8.25
N SER A 471 -6.73 -17.06 9.46
CA SER A 471 -7.25 -15.98 10.30
C SER A 471 -6.81 -14.57 9.86
N LYS A 472 -5.94 -14.43 8.85
CA LYS A 472 -5.56 -13.16 8.24
C LYS A 472 -6.39 -12.91 6.97
N ILE A 473 -7.41 -12.06 7.09
CA ILE A 473 -8.37 -11.79 6.01
C ILE A 473 -7.72 -11.30 4.70
N HIS A 474 -6.56 -10.67 4.78
CA HIS A 474 -5.82 -10.15 3.62
C HIS A 474 -5.55 -11.22 2.57
N VAL A 475 -5.26 -12.46 2.96
CA VAL A 475 -5.03 -13.58 2.04
C VAL A 475 -6.25 -13.84 1.13
N CYS A 476 -7.47 -13.53 1.64
CA CYS A 476 -8.72 -13.64 0.88
C CYS A 476 -9.08 -12.37 0.14
N SER A 477 -9.20 -11.25 0.88
CA SER A 477 -9.82 -10.00 0.40
C SER A 477 -8.86 -9.12 -0.39
N TYR A 478 -7.56 -9.17 -0.04
CA TYR A 478 -6.52 -8.34 -0.62
C TYR A 478 -5.30 -9.19 -1.02
N PRO A 479 -5.49 -10.16 -1.94
CA PRO A 479 -4.44 -11.10 -2.31
C PRO A 479 -3.29 -10.39 -3.03
N VAL A 480 -2.07 -10.79 -2.74
CA VAL A 480 -0.85 -10.26 -3.34
C VAL A 480 -0.74 -8.73 -3.21
N TYR A 481 -1.13 -8.23 -2.03
CA TYR A 481 -1.15 -6.79 -1.78
C TYR A 481 -0.16 -6.38 -0.68
N TYR A 482 0.06 -7.26 0.32
CA TYR A 482 0.70 -6.89 1.59
C TYR A 482 2.12 -6.36 1.45
N HIS A 483 2.85 -6.82 0.44
CA HIS A 483 4.21 -6.37 0.13
C HIS A 483 4.27 -4.87 -0.22
N ASN A 484 3.20 -4.28 -0.76
CA ASN A 484 3.16 -2.87 -1.13
C ASN A 484 3.31 -1.92 0.07
N TYR A 485 2.81 -2.30 1.25
CA TYR A 485 3.04 -1.52 2.48
C TYR A 485 4.53 -1.44 2.80
N GLN A 486 5.25 -2.55 2.69
CA GLN A 486 6.69 -2.56 2.96
C GLN A 486 7.49 -1.81 1.88
N LEU A 487 7.12 -1.93 0.61
CA LEU A 487 7.73 -1.13 -0.46
C LEU A 487 7.50 0.37 -0.24
N GLY A 488 6.34 0.76 0.29
CA GLY A 488 6.04 2.13 0.72
C GLY A 488 6.99 2.61 1.81
N GLU A 489 7.21 1.80 2.86
CA GLU A 489 8.17 2.09 3.94
C GLU A 489 9.60 2.27 3.43
N LEU A 490 10.05 1.39 2.50
CA LEU A 490 11.38 1.51 1.91
C LEU A 490 11.54 2.79 1.09
N LEU A 491 10.52 3.12 0.29
CA LEU A 491 10.55 4.34 -0.51
C LEU A 491 10.48 5.59 0.36
N ALA A 492 9.66 5.61 1.42
CA ALA A 492 9.61 6.72 2.37
C ALA A 492 10.98 6.98 3.01
N ALA A 493 11.70 5.92 3.38
CA ALA A 493 13.06 6.03 3.91
C ALA A 493 14.06 6.55 2.85
N GLN A 494 13.99 6.03 1.62
CA GLN A 494 14.84 6.46 0.51
C GLN A 494 14.57 7.92 0.12
N LEU A 495 13.32 8.35 0.14
CA LEU A 495 12.95 9.76 -0.09
C LEU A 495 13.47 10.68 0.99
N THR A 496 13.45 10.25 2.26
CA THR A 496 14.04 11.01 3.36
C THR A 496 15.50 11.35 3.06
N GLU A 497 16.30 10.38 2.65
CA GLU A 497 17.71 10.61 2.31
C GLU A 497 17.88 11.45 1.02
N ALA A 498 17.04 11.25 0.02
CA ALA A 498 17.08 12.08 -1.18
C ALA A 498 16.75 13.56 -0.87
N ILE A 499 15.79 13.82 0.02
CA ILE A 499 15.43 15.15 0.49
C ILE A 499 16.56 15.75 1.34
N ALA A 500 17.21 14.96 2.21
CA ALA A 500 18.37 15.39 2.98
C ALA A 500 19.48 15.89 2.05
N ARG A 501 19.84 15.10 1.03
CA ARG A 501 20.82 15.49 0.01
C ARG A 501 20.41 16.76 -0.74
N TYR A 502 19.15 16.90 -1.09
CA TYR A 502 18.62 18.10 -1.76
C TYR A 502 18.73 19.34 -0.88
N GLN A 503 18.50 19.22 0.43
CA GLN A 503 18.67 20.30 1.41
C GLN A 503 20.13 20.52 1.81
N GLY A 504 21.09 19.75 1.30
CA GLY A 504 22.52 19.87 1.64
C GLY A 504 22.87 19.42 3.06
N VAL A 505 22.04 18.53 3.67
CA VAL A 505 22.32 17.91 4.96
C VAL A 505 22.69 16.43 4.78
N ASN A 506 23.55 15.91 5.67
CA ASN A 506 24.08 14.55 5.57
C ASN A 506 23.34 13.54 6.48
N ASP A 507 22.19 13.94 7.02
CA ASP A 507 21.47 13.17 8.02
C ASP A 507 19.99 13.51 7.90
N GLY A 508 19.15 12.51 7.67
CA GLY A 508 17.69 12.66 7.56
C GLY A 508 17.05 13.28 8.80
N ALA A 509 17.66 13.10 9.99
CA ALA A 509 17.21 13.74 11.22
C ALA A 509 17.39 15.28 11.22
N LYS A 510 18.22 15.81 10.33
CA LYS A 510 18.48 17.25 10.18
C LYS A 510 17.65 17.92 9.08
N ILE A 511 16.75 17.20 8.46
CA ILE A 511 15.83 17.75 7.47
C ILE A 511 14.99 18.84 8.13
N LYS A 512 14.91 19.97 7.47
CA LYS A 512 13.97 21.03 7.84
C LYS A 512 12.60 20.71 7.22
N TYR A 513 11.70 20.21 8.06
CA TYR A 513 10.34 19.83 7.61
C TYR A 513 9.35 21.00 7.65
N VAL A 514 9.47 21.92 8.62
CA VAL A 514 8.47 22.96 8.87
C VAL A 514 8.90 24.30 8.25
N ASN A 515 7.93 25.02 7.67
CA ASN A 515 8.16 26.31 7.00
C ASN A 515 9.29 26.24 5.96
N ASN A 516 9.26 25.19 5.14
CA ASN A 516 10.27 24.93 4.12
C ASN A 516 9.63 24.60 2.76
N PRO A 517 9.32 25.61 1.93
CA PRO A 517 8.74 25.40 0.60
C PRO A 517 9.60 24.52 -0.34
N ASP A 518 10.92 24.44 -0.11
CA ASP A 518 11.80 23.60 -0.93
C ASP A 518 11.47 22.11 -0.81
N LEU A 519 10.99 21.67 0.38
CA LEU A 519 10.49 20.32 0.57
C LEU A 519 9.31 20.01 -0.36
N GLY A 520 8.30 20.87 -0.38
CA GLY A 520 7.15 20.71 -1.23
C GLY A 520 7.50 20.82 -2.73
N ASN A 521 8.40 21.73 -3.09
CA ASN A 521 8.89 21.87 -4.47
C ASN A 521 9.62 20.62 -4.94
N TYR A 522 10.47 20.03 -4.10
CA TYR A 522 11.14 18.76 -4.44
C TYR A 522 10.13 17.64 -4.73
N LEU A 523 9.18 17.43 -3.83
CA LEU A 523 8.14 16.40 -3.97
C LEU A 523 7.26 16.66 -5.21
N LYS A 524 6.82 17.90 -5.38
CA LYS A 524 6.00 18.30 -6.54
C LYS A 524 6.71 18.05 -7.86
N THR A 525 7.97 18.47 -7.98
CA THR A 525 8.70 18.41 -9.25
C THR A 525 9.13 17.00 -9.61
N ASN A 526 9.62 16.21 -8.62
CA ASN A 526 10.24 14.92 -8.90
C ASN A 526 9.28 13.73 -8.78
N ILE A 527 8.14 13.91 -8.07
CA ILE A 527 7.23 12.80 -7.78
C ILE A 527 5.80 13.12 -8.22
N PHE A 528 5.20 14.22 -7.73
CA PHE A 528 3.76 14.43 -7.91
C PHE A 528 3.39 14.80 -9.33
N SER A 529 4.05 15.82 -9.92
CA SER A 529 3.68 16.34 -11.24
C SER A 529 3.82 15.32 -12.37
N VAL A 530 4.68 14.33 -12.18
CA VAL A 530 4.94 13.32 -13.22
C VAL A 530 3.82 12.29 -13.35
N GLY A 531 2.98 12.11 -12.33
CA GLY A 531 1.91 11.11 -12.31
C GLY A 531 2.41 9.72 -12.72
N ARG A 532 1.68 9.05 -13.62
CA ARG A 532 2.08 7.77 -14.22
C ARG A 532 2.86 7.89 -15.54
N LYS A 533 3.44 9.06 -15.82
CA LYS A 533 4.27 9.28 -17.03
C LYS A 533 5.41 8.28 -17.14
N TYR A 534 6.02 7.94 -16.02
CA TYR A 534 7.06 6.92 -15.90
C TYR A 534 6.51 5.70 -15.16
N ARG A 535 7.10 4.53 -15.39
CA ARG A 535 6.91 3.40 -14.49
C ARG A 535 7.44 3.79 -13.10
N TRP A 536 6.90 3.18 -12.05
CA TRP A 536 7.27 3.51 -10.67
C TRP A 536 8.78 3.34 -10.40
N ASP A 537 9.41 2.31 -10.97
CA ASP A 537 10.85 2.04 -10.83
C ASP A 537 11.71 3.13 -11.50
N GLU A 538 11.34 3.58 -12.69
CA GLU A 538 11.98 4.70 -13.37
C GLU A 538 11.75 6.02 -12.62
N MET A 539 10.55 6.27 -12.12
CA MET A 539 10.23 7.47 -11.33
C MET A 539 11.13 7.53 -10.07
N ILE A 540 11.29 6.41 -9.36
CA ILE A 540 12.15 6.36 -8.17
C ILE A 540 13.60 6.69 -8.51
N VAL A 541 14.14 6.11 -9.59
CA VAL A 541 15.52 6.42 -10.03
C VAL A 541 15.68 7.92 -10.37
N ARG A 542 14.69 8.51 -11.04
CA ARG A 542 14.70 9.94 -11.37
C ARG A 542 14.62 10.83 -10.13
N ALA A 543 13.79 10.46 -9.17
CA ALA A 543 13.59 11.24 -7.95
C ALA A 543 14.75 11.08 -6.96
N THR A 544 15.33 9.89 -6.82
CA THR A 544 16.29 9.60 -5.74
C THR A 544 17.73 9.33 -6.21
N GLY A 545 17.90 9.08 -7.52
CA GLY A 545 19.21 8.75 -8.13
C GLY A 545 19.53 7.26 -8.19
N GLU A 546 18.72 6.39 -7.60
CA GLU A 546 18.95 4.94 -7.59
C GLU A 546 17.63 4.13 -7.52
N LYS A 547 17.71 2.83 -7.80
CA LYS A 547 16.57 1.91 -7.67
C LYS A 547 16.12 1.79 -6.23
N LEU A 548 14.88 1.32 -6.04
CA LEU A 548 14.35 1.03 -4.71
C LEU A 548 15.23 0.00 -3.98
N THR A 549 15.62 0.33 -2.75
CA THR A 549 16.53 -0.47 -1.91
C THR A 549 16.12 -0.43 -0.43
N ALA A 550 16.43 -1.49 0.31
CA ALA A 550 16.26 -1.54 1.76
C ALA A 550 17.33 -0.75 2.53
N LYS A 551 18.41 -0.32 1.88
CA LYS A 551 19.57 0.33 2.50
C LYS A 551 19.16 1.48 3.43
N TYR A 552 18.43 2.44 2.92
CA TYR A 552 18.07 3.65 3.67
C TYR A 552 17.08 3.40 4.81
N PHE A 553 16.24 2.38 4.65
CA PHE A 553 15.37 1.92 5.72
C PHE A 553 16.18 1.40 6.91
N VAL A 554 17.24 0.66 6.64
CA VAL A 554 18.12 0.09 7.67
C VAL A 554 19.03 1.16 8.29
N GLU A 555 19.51 2.13 7.51
CA GLU A 555 20.30 3.27 8.01
C GLU A 555 19.51 4.16 9.00
N GLN A 556 18.18 4.10 8.97
CA GLN A 556 17.28 4.81 9.90
C GLN A 556 16.86 3.96 11.12
N LEU A 557 17.41 2.74 11.26
CA LEU A 557 17.24 1.90 12.44
C LEU A 557 18.36 2.21 13.45
#